data_5cf4df27077bc899b0163cb1f0e05936
#
_entry.id   5cf4df27077bc899b0163cb1f0e05936
#
_cell.length_a   1.000
_cell.length_b   1.000
_cell.length_c   1.000
_cell.angle_alpha   90.00
_cell.angle_beta   90.00
_cell.angle_gamma   90.00
#
_symmetry.space_group_name_H-M   'P 1'
#
loop_
_entity.id
_entity.type
_entity.pdbx_description
1 polymer ?
#
loop_
_entity_poly.entity_id
_entity_poly.type
_entity_poly.pdbx_seq_one_letter_code
_entity_poly.pdbx_strand_id
1 'polypeptide(L)'
;GTFDYVECMGVLHHIKNHLLAWHSLKRCLKKNGVMRVGLYSRRARKDIINFRKTLKWDPSEVSQDKVLYERQKIIDSEKNYSFTTSSDFFSKSGVRDLILNSYEKQFDLLEIEEILRTLKLDFLGIQIRNKKTRSNFKKLFPKNDDWFVLKNWDKLEREFPDTFTGMYQFWCQKN
;
A
#
# COMPACT_ATOMS: atom_id res chain seq x y z
N GLY A 1 -21.85 -11.44 -10.05
CA GLY A 1 -21.08 -11.70 -8.83
C GLY A 1 -21.85 -12.52 -7.82
N THR A 2 -21.12 -13.17 -6.92
CA THR A 2 -21.67 -14.11 -5.93
C THR A 2 -21.44 -13.63 -4.49
N PHE A 3 -20.54 -12.68 -4.28
CA PHE A 3 -20.13 -12.24 -2.94
C PHE A 3 -20.65 -10.84 -2.61
N ASP A 4 -21.10 -10.65 -1.39
CA ASP A 4 -21.47 -9.36 -0.84
C ASP A 4 -20.22 -8.58 -0.39
N TYR A 5 -19.15 -9.32 -0.04
CA TYR A 5 -17.89 -8.78 0.44
C TYR A 5 -16.69 -9.51 -0.19
N VAL A 6 -15.69 -8.74 -0.61
CA VAL A 6 -14.39 -9.25 -1.09
C VAL A 6 -13.28 -8.50 -0.36
N GLU A 7 -12.28 -9.21 0.13
CA GLU A 7 -11.08 -8.62 0.72
C GLU A 7 -9.84 -8.97 -0.09
N CYS A 8 -9.02 -7.96 -0.37
CA CYS A 8 -7.76 -8.11 -1.09
C CYS A 8 -6.68 -7.23 -0.45
N MET A 9 -6.01 -7.79 0.55
CA MET A 9 -5.02 -7.09 1.35
C MET A 9 -3.62 -7.56 0.99
N GLY A 10 -2.76 -6.64 0.54
CA GLY A 10 -1.36 -6.96 0.28
C GLY A 10 -1.10 -7.82 -0.97
N VAL A 11 -2.02 -7.87 -1.94
CA VAL A 11 -1.92 -8.78 -3.10
C VAL A 11 -1.79 -8.05 -4.43
N LEU A 12 -2.68 -7.09 -4.72
CA LEU A 12 -2.75 -6.45 -6.05
C LEU A 12 -1.45 -5.75 -6.47
N HIS A 13 -0.68 -5.26 -5.52
CA HIS A 13 0.59 -4.61 -5.79
C HIS A 13 1.72 -5.57 -6.18
N HIS A 14 1.54 -6.88 -6.05
CA HIS A 14 2.45 -7.91 -6.52
C HIS A 14 2.05 -8.49 -7.89
N ILE A 15 0.96 -8.01 -8.49
CA ILE A 15 0.46 -8.49 -9.77
C ILE A 15 0.80 -7.49 -10.88
N LYS A 16 1.55 -7.92 -11.90
CA LYS A 16 1.95 -7.05 -13.03
C LYS A 16 0.73 -6.38 -13.69
N ASN A 17 -0.29 -7.17 -14.02
CA ASN A 17 -1.56 -6.64 -14.53
C ASN A 17 -2.59 -6.47 -13.40
N HIS A 18 -2.26 -5.57 -12.47
CA HIS A 18 -3.10 -5.29 -11.29
C HIS A 18 -4.50 -4.79 -11.65
N LEU A 19 -4.65 -4.05 -12.77
CA LEU A 19 -5.96 -3.54 -13.22
C LEU A 19 -6.88 -4.69 -13.64
N LEU A 20 -6.37 -5.66 -14.39
CA LEU A 20 -7.13 -6.85 -14.78
C LEU A 20 -7.49 -7.70 -13.56
N ALA A 21 -6.55 -7.88 -12.64
CA ALA A 21 -6.79 -8.62 -11.40
C ALA A 21 -7.90 -7.94 -10.56
N TRP A 22 -7.83 -6.61 -10.41
CA TRP A 22 -8.84 -5.85 -9.69
C TRP A 22 -10.21 -5.92 -10.37
N HIS A 23 -10.24 -5.81 -11.71
CA HIS A 23 -11.47 -6.01 -12.49
C HIS A 23 -12.08 -7.40 -12.23
N SER A 24 -11.24 -8.45 -12.13
CA SER A 24 -11.71 -9.82 -11.83
C SER A 24 -12.32 -9.90 -10.44
N LEU A 25 -11.70 -9.28 -9.43
CA LEU A 25 -12.28 -9.18 -8.08
C LEU A 25 -13.63 -8.45 -8.08
N LYS A 26 -13.72 -7.33 -8.83
CA LYS A 26 -15.00 -6.62 -9.00
C LYS A 26 -16.08 -7.52 -9.58
N ARG A 27 -15.75 -8.38 -10.54
CA ARG A 27 -16.72 -9.33 -11.14
C ARG A 27 -17.28 -10.30 -10.12
N CYS A 28 -16.51 -10.67 -9.10
CA CYS A 28 -16.97 -11.53 -8.02
C CYS A 28 -18.00 -10.85 -7.12
N LEU A 29 -18.01 -9.51 -7.03
CA LEU A 29 -18.98 -8.79 -6.21
C LEU A 29 -20.37 -8.77 -6.85
N LYS A 30 -21.40 -8.94 -6.02
CA LYS A 30 -22.78 -8.59 -6.34
C LYS A 30 -22.91 -7.08 -6.60
N LYS A 31 -24.05 -6.65 -7.13
CA LYS A 31 -24.44 -5.25 -7.13
C LYS A 31 -24.50 -4.75 -5.67
N ASN A 32 -24.00 -3.54 -5.41
CA ASN A 32 -23.85 -2.95 -4.07
C ASN A 32 -22.90 -3.72 -3.13
N GLY A 33 -22.24 -4.77 -3.61
CA GLY A 33 -21.21 -5.47 -2.84
C GLY A 33 -20.00 -4.60 -2.59
N VAL A 34 -19.34 -4.79 -1.45
CA VAL A 34 -18.20 -3.97 -1.01
C VAL A 34 -16.89 -4.72 -1.09
N MET A 35 -15.81 -3.99 -1.37
CA MET A 35 -14.46 -4.52 -1.40
C MET A 35 -13.58 -3.74 -0.45
N ARG A 36 -12.77 -4.45 0.35
CA ARG A 36 -11.68 -3.88 1.14
C ARG A 36 -10.36 -4.16 0.45
N VAL A 37 -9.59 -3.12 0.20
CA VAL A 37 -8.33 -3.22 -0.55
C VAL A 37 -7.18 -2.67 0.29
N GLY A 38 -6.04 -3.39 0.25
CA GLY A 38 -4.78 -2.95 0.84
C GLY A 38 -3.69 -2.82 -0.21
N LEU A 39 -3.12 -1.60 -0.38
CA LEU A 39 -2.07 -1.29 -1.35
C LEU A 39 -0.92 -0.55 -0.71
N TYR A 40 0.32 -0.83 -1.13
CA TYR A 40 1.49 -0.12 -0.63
C TYR A 40 1.51 1.34 -1.08
N SER A 41 1.69 2.25 -0.10
CA SER A 41 1.91 3.67 -0.35
C SER A 41 3.31 3.91 -0.92
N ARG A 42 3.39 4.65 -2.02
CA ARG A 42 4.66 5.06 -2.63
C ARG A 42 5.47 5.94 -1.69
N ARG A 43 4.82 6.83 -0.94
CA ARG A 43 5.48 7.73 0.00
C ARG A 43 6.01 6.99 1.21
N ALA A 44 5.19 6.13 1.82
CA ALA A 44 5.60 5.35 2.98
C ALA A 44 6.71 4.32 2.66
N ARG A 45 6.77 3.85 1.41
CA ARG A 45 7.82 2.89 0.98
C ARG A 45 9.04 3.55 0.32
N LYS A 46 9.19 4.88 0.45
CA LYS A 46 10.30 5.64 -0.16
C LYS A 46 11.68 5.06 0.21
N ASP A 47 11.89 4.72 1.48
CA ASP A 47 13.16 4.17 1.94
C ASP A 47 13.46 2.80 1.32
N ILE A 48 12.44 1.95 1.22
CA ILE A 48 12.54 0.63 0.56
C ILE A 48 12.88 0.80 -0.92
N ILE A 49 12.18 1.70 -1.61
CA ILE A 49 12.42 2.00 -3.02
C ILE A 49 13.87 2.50 -3.22
N ASN A 50 14.33 3.38 -2.36
CA ASN A 50 15.68 3.92 -2.42
C ASN A 50 16.73 2.85 -2.09
N PHE A 51 16.49 2.01 -1.08
CA PHE A 51 17.38 0.89 -0.77
C PHE A 51 17.48 -0.09 -1.94
N ARG A 52 16.36 -0.46 -2.56
CA ARG A 52 16.34 -1.37 -3.72
C ARG A 52 17.21 -0.89 -4.89
N LYS A 53 17.30 0.44 -5.11
CA LYS A 53 18.19 1.03 -6.13
C LYS A 53 19.67 0.82 -5.83
N THR A 54 20.04 0.51 -4.60
CA THR A 54 21.44 0.22 -4.21
C THR A 54 21.82 -1.24 -4.41
N LEU A 55 20.86 -2.12 -4.66
CA LEU A 55 21.12 -3.54 -4.93
C LEU A 55 21.86 -3.68 -6.26
N LYS A 56 22.94 -4.47 -6.24
CA LYS A 56 23.80 -4.73 -7.42
C LYS A 56 23.43 -6.02 -8.15
N TRP A 57 22.30 -6.62 -7.83
CA TRP A 57 21.84 -7.91 -8.36
C TRP A 57 20.32 -7.91 -8.54
N ASP A 58 19.83 -8.80 -9.40
CA ASP A 58 18.41 -8.93 -9.68
C ASP A 58 17.69 -9.58 -8.48
N PRO A 59 16.67 -8.93 -7.89
CA PRO A 59 15.87 -9.51 -6.83
C PRO A 59 15.16 -10.83 -7.18
N SER A 60 15.00 -11.15 -8.48
CA SER A 60 14.44 -12.45 -8.91
C SER A 60 15.37 -13.63 -8.63
N GLU A 61 16.68 -13.38 -8.47
CA GLU A 61 17.72 -14.38 -8.19
C GLU A 61 18.01 -14.53 -6.68
N VAL A 62 17.06 -14.31 -5.82
CA VAL A 62 17.25 -14.28 -4.37
C VAL A 62 17.47 -15.67 -3.78
N SER A 63 18.69 -15.96 -3.36
CA SER A 63 19.00 -17.06 -2.44
C SER A 63 18.80 -16.62 -0.97
N GLN A 64 18.66 -17.59 -0.06
CA GLN A 64 18.57 -17.28 1.38
C GLN A 64 19.80 -16.54 1.90
N ASP A 65 20.99 -16.89 1.39
CA ASP A 65 22.24 -16.26 1.81
C ASP A 65 22.31 -14.80 1.36
N LYS A 66 21.82 -14.49 0.15
CA LYS A 66 21.69 -13.09 -0.30
C LYS A 66 20.72 -12.27 0.58
N VAL A 67 19.62 -12.87 1.03
CA VAL A 67 18.68 -12.21 1.97
C VAL A 67 19.39 -11.86 3.28
N LEU A 68 20.11 -12.80 3.85
CA LEU A 68 20.85 -12.58 5.11
C LEU A 68 21.96 -11.55 4.93
N TYR A 69 22.70 -11.61 3.83
CA TYR A 69 23.75 -10.65 3.50
C TYR A 69 23.21 -9.21 3.39
N GLU A 70 22.14 -9.00 2.63
CA GLU A 70 21.56 -7.64 2.50
C GLU A 70 20.96 -7.15 3.82
N ARG A 71 20.34 -8.05 4.61
CA ARG A 71 19.86 -7.70 5.96
C ARG A 71 21.01 -7.27 6.86
N GLN A 72 22.12 -8.00 6.86
CA GLN A 72 23.29 -7.65 7.68
C GLN A 72 23.87 -6.30 7.26
N LYS A 73 24.01 -6.02 5.97
CA LYS A 73 24.42 -4.72 5.46
C LYS A 73 23.54 -3.56 5.96
N ILE A 74 22.22 -3.79 6.05
CA ILE A 74 21.29 -2.78 6.58
C ILE A 74 21.56 -2.56 8.06
N ILE A 75 21.74 -3.64 8.85
CA ILE A 75 22.03 -3.56 10.29
C ILE A 75 23.36 -2.83 10.54
N ASP A 76 24.39 -3.13 9.75
CA ASP A 76 25.72 -2.55 9.89
C ASP A 76 25.80 -1.12 9.32
N SER A 77 24.77 -0.67 8.61
CA SER A 77 24.74 0.68 8.04
C SER A 77 24.40 1.73 9.10
N GLU A 78 25.07 2.89 9.05
CA GLU A 78 24.72 4.03 9.89
C GLU A 78 23.38 4.69 9.47
N LYS A 79 22.75 4.20 8.37
CA LYS A 79 21.51 4.75 7.86
C LYS A 79 20.31 4.20 8.63
N ASN A 80 19.54 5.10 9.18
CA ASN A 80 18.31 4.77 9.90
C ASN A 80 17.16 4.60 8.89
N TYR A 81 16.93 3.37 8.41
CA TYR A 81 15.82 3.08 7.51
C TYR A 81 14.54 2.85 8.28
N SER A 82 13.44 3.51 7.88
CA SER A 82 12.13 3.39 8.54
C SER A 82 11.58 1.96 8.56
N PHE A 83 11.94 1.14 7.59
CA PHE A 83 11.46 -0.25 7.49
C PHE A 83 12.15 -1.23 8.45
N THR A 84 13.26 -0.86 9.11
CA THR A 84 13.94 -1.73 10.10
C THR A 84 13.12 -1.92 11.38
N THR A 85 12.14 -1.07 11.62
CA THR A 85 11.21 -1.20 12.76
C THR A 85 10.01 -2.10 12.46
N SER A 86 9.84 -2.56 11.21
CA SER A 86 8.78 -3.48 10.82
C SER A 86 9.06 -4.88 11.39
N SER A 87 8.01 -5.56 11.86
CA SER A 87 8.08 -6.98 12.26
C SER A 87 8.67 -7.88 11.18
N ASP A 88 8.40 -7.54 9.91
CA ASP A 88 8.89 -8.31 8.75
C ASP A 88 10.41 -8.29 8.63
N PHE A 89 11.08 -7.25 9.14
CA PHE A 89 12.53 -7.16 9.12
C PHE A 89 13.22 -8.22 9.99
N PHE A 90 12.51 -8.79 10.97
CA PHE A 90 13.09 -9.77 11.92
C PHE A 90 13.00 -11.22 11.45
N SER A 91 12.33 -11.51 10.34
CA SER A 91 12.28 -12.85 9.76
C SER A 91 12.89 -12.89 8.35
N LYS A 92 13.47 -14.05 7.94
CA LYS A 92 14.05 -14.21 6.60
C LYS A 92 13.00 -14.02 5.49
N SER A 93 11.83 -14.62 5.66
CA SER A 93 10.71 -14.47 4.72
C SER A 93 10.22 -13.04 4.67
N GLY A 94 10.07 -12.41 5.83
CA GLY A 94 9.63 -11.01 5.93
C GLY A 94 10.61 -10.05 5.26
N VAL A 95 11.93 -10.19 5.47
CA VAL A 95 12.94 -9.37 4.78
C VAL A 95 12.87 -9.56 3.27
N ARG A 96 12.72 -10.81 2.81
CA ARG A 96 12.56 -11.12 1.39
C ARG A 96 11.36 -10.39 0.81
N ASP A 97 10.21 -10.48 1.45
CA ASP A 97 8.98 -9.85 0.97
C ASP A 97 9.01 -8.32 1.11
N LEU A 98 9.63 -7.81 2.18
CA LEU A 98 9.71 -6.39 2.47
C LEU A 98 10.61 -5.64 1.48
N ILE A 99 11.82 -6.14 1.23
CA ILE A 99 12.86 -5.42 0.49
C ILE A 99 13.35 -6.10 -0.78
N LEU A 100 13.14 -7.41 -0.94
CA LEU A 100 13.70 -8.21 -2.03
C LEU A 100 12.65 -8.85 -2.94
N ASN A 101 11.40 -8.37 -2.89
CA ASN A 101 10.36 -8.88 -3.77
C ASN A 101 10.69 -8.54 -5.23
N SER A 102 10.59 -9.54 -6.12
CA SER A 102 10.92 -9.40 -7.54
C SER A 102 10.00 -8.42 -8.28
N TYR A 103 8.75 -8.30 -7.84
CA TYR A 103 7.81 -7.34 -8.39
C TYR A 103 6.94 -6.73 -7.29
N GLU A 104 7.01 -5.43 -7.17
CA GLU A 104 6.16 -4.67 -6.26
C GLU A 104 5.87 -3.31 -6.87
N LYS A 105 4.60 -3.02 -7.08
CA LYS A 105 4.12 -1.69 -7.47
C LYS A 105 3.67 -0.92 -6.23
N GLN A 106 4.09 0.34 -6.13
CA GLN A 106 3.59 1.26 -5.11
C GLN A 106 2.62 2.24 -5.77
N PHE A 107 1.57 2.58 -5.04
CA PHE A 107 0.51 3.45 -5.50
C PHE A 107 0.56 4.80 -4.79
N ASP A 108 0.00 5.82 -5.41
CA ASP A 108 -0.46 7.03 -4.73
C ASP A 108 -2.01 7.12 -4.78
N LEU A 109 -2.56 8.00 -3.96
CA LEU A 109 -4.02 8.07 -3.81
C LEU A 109 -4.73 8.61 -5.05
N LEU A 110 -4.07 9.43 -5.86
CA LEU A 110 -4.63 9.92 -7.11
C LEU A 110 -4.66 8.82 -8.17
N GLU A 111 -3.65 7.95 -8.21
CA GLU A 111 -3.65 6.76 -9.06
C GLU A 111 -4.77 5.79 -8.66
N ILE A 112 -5.00 5.60 -7.36
CA ILE A 112 -6.12 4.79 -6.85
C ILE A 112 -7.47 5.40 -7.27
N GLU A 113 -7.63 6.72 -7.18
CA GLU A 113 -8.84 7.42 -7.63
C GLU A 113 -9.14 7.12 -9.11
N GLU A 114 -8.11 7.18 -9.96
CA GLU A 114 -8.23 6.90 -11.40
C GLU A 114 -8.61 5.43 -11.67
N ILE A 115 -8.01 4.49 -10.93
CA ILE A 115 -8.35 3.07 -11.02
C ILE A 115 -9.80 2.82 -10.62
N LEU A 116 -10.25 3.37 -9.50
CA LEU A 116 -11.62 3.22 -9.03
C LEU A 116 -12.61 3.80 -10.05
N ARG A 117 -12.31 4.97 -10.62
CA ARG A 117 -13.10 5.57 -11.68
C ARG A 117 -13.19 4.67 -12.92
N THR A 118 -12.06 4.15 -13.38
CA THR A 118 -11.98 3.24 -14.54
C THR A 118 -12.78 1.95 -14.30
N LEU A 119 -12.71 1.42 -13.10
CA LEU A 119 -13.43 0.22 -12.72
C LEU A 119 -14.90 0.49 -12.33
N LYS A 120 -15.36 1.74 -12.33
CA LYS A 120 -16.70 2.12 -11.84
C LYS A 120 -16.97 1.53 -10.45
N LEU A 121 -16.09 1.87 -9.51
CA LEU A 121 -16.19 1.54 -8.10
C LEU A 121 -16.26 2.84 -7.31
N ASP A 122 -17.20 2.96 -6.40
CA ASP A 122 -17.32 4.11 -5.52
C ASP A 122 -16.39 3.97 -4.32
N PHE A 123 -15.66 5.04 -4.02
CA PHE A 123 -14.82 5.10 -2.84
C PHE A 123 -15.67 5.33 -1.58
N LEU A 124 -15.55 4.46 -0.57
CA LEU A 124 -16.31 4.54 0.67
C LEU A 124 -15.50 5.07 1.86
N GLY A 125 -14.18 5.23 1.72
CA GLY A 125 -13.34 5.78 2.76
C GLY A 125 -12.08 4.97 3.04
N ILE A 126 -11.14 5.60 3.77
CA ILE A 126 -9.89 4.98 4.22
C ILE A 126 -10.01 4.55 5.68
N GLN A 127 -9.50 3.37 5.99
CA GLN A 127 -9.41 2.90 7.36
C GLN A 127 -8.25 3.59 8.09
N ILE A 128 -8.58 4.41 9.08
CA ILE A 128 -7.61 5.12 9.91
C ILE A 128 -7.74 4.66 11.36
N ARG A 129 -6.67 4.09 11.89
CA ARG A 129 -6.58 3.65 13.29
C ARG A 129 -5.96 4.73 14.20
N ASN A 130 -5.07 5.55 13.64
CA ASN A 130 -4.31 6.54 14.40
C ASN A 130 -5.16 7.79 14.71
N LYS A 131 -5.34 8.12 15.98
CA LYS A 131 -6.07 9.31 16.44
C LYS A 131 -5.44 10.62 15.94
N LYS A 132 -4.10 10.70 15.87
CA LYS A 132 -3.38 11.88 15.37
C LYS A 132 -3.70 12.13 13.91
N THR A 133 -3.70 11.09 13.07
CA THR A 133 -4.09 11.19 11.66
C THR A 133 -5.51 11.71 11.49
N ARG A 134 -6.46 11.20 12.30
CA ARG A 134 -7.85 11.70 12.28
C ARG A 134 -7.94 13.17 12.67
N SER A 135 -7.19 13.58 13.70
CA SER A 135 -7.15 14.97 14.14
C SER A 135 -6.58 15.89 13.06
N ASN A 136 -5.46 15.50 12.44
CA ASN A 136 -4.84 16.26 11.37
C ASN A 136 -5.78 16.40 10.16
N PHE A 137 -6.46 15.32 9.79
CA PHE A 137 -7.43 15.35 8.69
C PHE A 137 -8.56 16.34 8.98
N LYS A 138 -9.19 16.26 10.16
CA LYS A 138 -10.28 17.18 10.56
C LYS A 138 -9.86 18.64 10.60
N LYS A 139 -8.60 18.94 10.95
CA LYS A 139 -8.07 20.32 10.92
C LYS A 139 -7.99 20.87 9.50
N LEU A 140 -7.56 20.05 8.54
CA LEU A 140 -7.41 20.46 7.14
C LEU A 140 -8.76 20.42 6.39
N PHE A 141 -9.59 19.45 6.71
CA PHE A 141 -10.83 19.12 6.02
C PHE A 141 -11.96 18.91 7.04
N PRO A 142 -12.63 19.99 7.49
CA PRO A 142 -13.58 19.93 8.60
C PRO A 142 -14.94 19.33 8.25
N LYS A 143 -15.32 19.26 6.96
CA LYS A 143 -16.62 18.74 6.52
C LYS A 143 -16.66 17.22 6.58
N ASN A 144 -17.81 16.64 6.92
CA ASN A 144 -17.95 15.18 6.99
C ASN A 144 -17.73 14.50 5.62
N ASP A 145 -18.18 15.14 4.54
CA ASP A 145 -18.03 14.57 3.19
C ASP A 145 -16.58 14.57 2.68
N ASP A 146 -15.70 15.37 3.28
CA ASP A 146 -14.28 15.41 2.94
C ASP A 146 -13.59 14.05 3.11
N TRP A 147 -14.08 13.20 4.02
CA TRP A 147 -13.56 11.86 4.26
C TRP A 147 -13.69 10.91 3.07
N PHE A 148 -14.63 11.19 2.18
CA PHE A 148 -14.93 10.40 0.99
C PHE A 148 -14.23 10.93 -0.26
N VAL A 149 -13.30 11.88 -0.11
CA VAL A 149 -12.56 12.50 -1.22
C VAL A 149 -11.09 12.10 -1.16
N LEU A 150 -10.64 11.22 -2.08
CA LEU A 150 -9.26 10.72 -2.12
C LEU A 150 -8.21 11.83 -2.26
N LYS A 151 -8.52 12.92 -2.98
CA LYS A 151 -7.64 14.10 -3.12
C LYS A 151 -7.33 14.77 -1.78
N ASN A 152 -8.25 14.75 -0.83
CA ASN A 152 -8.03 15.30 0.50
C ASN A 152 -7.03 14.44 1.30
N TRP A 153 -7.13 13.14 1.16
CA TRP A 153 -6.18 12.19 1.74
C TRP A 153 -4.79 12.29 1.10
N ASP A 154 -4.70 12.53 -0.21
CA ASP A 154 -3.41 12.78 -0.88
C ASP A 154 -2.76 14.07 -0.37
N LYS A 155 -3.53 15.15 -0.18
CA LYS A 155 -3.02 16.39 0.42
C LYS A 155 -2.53 16.17 1.85
N LEU A 156 -3.30 15.43 2.67
CA LEU A 156 -2.87 15.08 4.02
C LEU A 156 -1.55 14.28 4.02
N GLU A 157 -1.43 13.28 3.16
CA GLU A 157 -0.20 12.47 3.08
C GLU A 157 1.01 13.26 2.59
N ARG A 158 0.81 14.29 1.74
CA ARG A 158 1.89 15.20 1.33
C ARG A 158 2.40 16.04 2.49
N GLU A 159 1.49 16.50 3.34
CA GLU A 159 1.84 17.31 4.52
C GLU A 159 2.39 16.44 5.66
N PHE A 160 1.86 15.23 5.80
CA PHE A 160 2.25 14.24 6.82
C PHE A 160 2.63 12.91 6.16
N PRO A 161 3.87 12.74 5.66
CA PRO A 161 4.27 11.55 4.88
C PRO A 161 4.12 10.21 5.63
N ASP A 162 4.15 10.24 6.96
CA ASP A 162 4.00 9.06 7.82
C ASP A 162 2.54 8.67 8.10
N THR A 163 1.58 9.33 7.45
CA THR A 163 0.14 9.08 7.62
C THR A 163 -0.23 7.62 7.38
N PHE A 164 0.31 7.03 6.31
CA PHE A 164 0.05 5.65 5.92
C PHE A 164 1.33 4.83 6.06
N THR A 165 1.66 4.42 7.28
CA THR A 165 2.83 3.57 7.56
C THR A 165 2.70 2.21 6.86
N GLY A 166 3.17 2.15 5.63
CA GLY A 166 3.24 0.95 4.81
C GLY A 166 2.10 0.79 3.80
N MET A 167 0.83 0.84 4.21
CA MET A 167 -0.28 0.41 3.34
C MET A 167 -1.51 1.30 3.47
N TYR A 168 -2.04 1.76 2.32
CA TYR A 168 -3.41 2.25 2.25
C TYR A 168 -4.37 1.09 2.48
N GLN A 169 -5.33 1.25 3.38
CA GLN A 169 -6.43 0.31 3.56
C GLN A 169 -7.73 1.08 3.36
N PHE A 170 -8.49 0.73 2.35
CA PHE A 170 -9.69 1.48 1.99
C PHE A 170 -10.82 0.56 1.52
N TRP A 171 -11.99 1.13 1.48
CA TRP A 171 -13.22 0.46 1.07
C TRP A 171 -13.75 1.08 -0.22
N CYS A 172 -14.25 0.23 -1.11
CA CYS A 172 -14.96 0.64 -2.30
C CYS A 172 -16.17 -0.26 -2.55
N GLN A 173 -17.13 0.24 -3.33
CA GLN A 173 -18.40 -0.43 -3.61
C GLN A 173 -18.64 -0.55 -5.10
N LYS A 174 -19.23 -1.67 -5.50
CA LYS A 174 -19.67 -1.90 -6.87
C LYS A 174 -21.09 -1.37 -7.06
N ASN A 175 -21.26 -0.49 -8.03
CA ASN A 175 -22.56 0.00 -8.51
C ASN A 175 -23.30 -1.02 -9.38
#